data_ef8055eefc6da771f153899ef19084b8
#
_entry.id   ef8055eefc6da771f153899ef19084b8
#
_cell.length_a   1.000
_cell.length_b   1.000
_cell.length_c   1.000
_cell.angle_alpha   90.00
_cell.angle_beta   90.00
_cell.angle_gamma   90.00
#
_symmetry.space_group_name_H-M   'P 1'
#
loop_
_entity.id
_entity.type
_entity.pdbx_description
1 polymer ?
#
loop_
_entity_poly.entity_id
_entity_poly.type
_entity_poly.pdbx_seq_one_letter_code
_entity_poly.pdbx_strand_id
1 'polypeptide(L)'
;MGKDSKNIIINKNARRNFSLNETFQAGIVLDGWEVKSIRQGKIDLKNSYVRLKNNEAWVIGLKIDVPASLNQEVDIMRSRKLLLKKKEINNLKDSITKKGETCVLEKIYWSQNLVKCDIALGKGKKKFDQREDIKKRDWERDKA
;
A
#
# COMPACT_ATOMS: atom_id res chain seq x y z
N MET A 1 -19.11 10.28 0.88
CA MET A 1 -18.91 9.00 1.51
C MET A 1 -18.18 8.03 0.62
N GLY A 2 -17.05 8.00 0.40
CA GLY A 2 -16.43 7.16 -0.57
C GLY A 2 -16.00 5.80 -0.09
N LYS A 3 -15.53 5.69 1.10
CA LYS A 3 -14.85 4.47 1.54
C LYS A 3 -15.77 3.57 2.36
N ASP A 4 -15.78 2.29 1.98
CA ASP A 4 -16.43 1.26 2.79
C ASP A 4 -15.43 0.85 3.88
N SER A 5 -15.68 1.32 5.12
CA SER A 5 -14.76 1.08 6.24
C SER A 5 -14.60 -0.39 6.60
N LYS A 6 -15.59 -1.24 6.24
CA LYS A 6 -15.52 -2.66 6.55
C LYS A 6 -14.46 -3.42 5.77
N ASN A 7 -14.02 -2.86 4.64
CA ASN A 7 -13.09 -3.53 3.72
C ASN A 7 -11.75 -2.79 3.60
N ILE A 8 -11.37 -2.02 4.63
CA ILE A 8 -10.09 -1.33 4.63
C ILE A 8 -9.00 -2.24 5.17
N ILE A 9 -7.95 -2.43 4.39
CA ILE A 9 -6.76 -3.18 4.78
C ILE A 9 -5.61 -2.22 4.91
N ILE A 10 -5.02 -2.14 6.10
CA ILE A 10 -3.99 -1.15 6.44
C ILE A 10 -2.63 -1.80 6.51
N ASN A 11 -1.63 -1.15 5.93
CA ASN A 11 -0.24 -1.58 6.03
C ASN A 11 0.40 -0.99 7.30
N LYS A 12 0.25 -1.69 8.40
CA LYS A 12 0.79 -1.26 9.69
C LYS A 12 2.32 -1.19 9.68
N ASN A 13 2.95 -2.09 8.93
CA ASN A 13 4.39 -2.14 8.81
C ASN A 13 4.96 -0.88 8.16
N ALA A 14 4.28 -0.37 7.12
CA ALA A 14 4.68 0.87 6.48
C ALA A 14 4.59 2.05 7.43
N ARG A 15 3.52 2.13 8.21
CA ARG A 15 3.35 3.20 9.20
C ARG A 15 4.40 3.15 10.30
N ARG A 16 4.85 1.93 10.65
CA ARG A 16 5.89 1.74 11.66
C ARG A 16 7.27 2.11 11.14
N ASN A 17 7.57 1.74 9.89
CA ASN A 17 8.91 1.86 9.33
C ASN A 17 9.19 3.19 8.63
N PHE A 18 8.15 3.94 8.29
CA PHE A 18 8.29 5.17 7.51
C PHE A 18 7.58 6.34 8.18
N SER A 19 8.21 7.49 8.09
CA SER A 19 7.58 8.76 8.47
C SER A 19 6.85 9.28 7.23
N LEU A 20 5.55 9.04 7.15
CA LEU A 20 4.74 9.34 5.96
C LEU A 20 4.31 10.80 5.97
N ASN A 21 4.39 11.47 4.81
CA ASN A 21 4.05 12.89 4.72
C ASN A 21 2.98 13.23 3.68
N GLU A 22 3.00 12.63 2.50
CA GLU A 22 2.06 12.96 1.44
C GLU A 22 1.37 11.70 0.96
N THR A 23 0.05 11.74 0.79
CA THR A 23 -0.77 10.60 0.41
C THR A 23 -1.50 10.86 -0.90
N PHE A 24 -1.57 9.85 -1.76
CA PHE A 24 -2.29 9.88 -3.02
C PHE A 24 -3.27 8.72 -3.08
N GLN A 25 -4.47 8.98 -3.61
CA GLN A 25 -5.41 7.92 -3.92
C GLN A 25 -5.18 7.44 -5.34
N ALA A 26 -5.16 6.13 -5.54
CA ALA A 26 -4.91 5.53 -6.85
C ALA A 26 -5.86 4.37 -7.10
N GLY A 27 -6.22 4.17 -8.37
CA GLY A 27 -6.80 2.91 -8.80
C GLY A 27 -5.70 1.87 -8.95
N ILE A 28 -6.06 0.59 -8.88
CA ILE A 28 -5.11 -0.50 -9.06
C ILE A 28 -5.69 -1.49 -10.06
N VAL A 29 -4.89 -1.91 -11.03
CA VAL A 29 -5.31 -2.86 -12.07
C VAL A 29 -5.16 -4.28 -11.53
N LEU A 30 -6.27 -4.97 -11.40
CA LEU A 30 -6.34 -6.30 -10.80
C LEU A 30 -7.03 -7.29 -11.74
N ASP A 31 -6.65 -8.56 -11.63
CA ASP A 31 -7.38 -9.65 -12.25
C ASP A 31 -8.60 -10.02 -11.40
N GLY A 32 -9.57 -10.70 -11.99
CA GLY A 32 -10.80 -11.06 -11.28
C GLY A 32 -10.56 -11.88 -10.02
N TRP A 33 -9.63 -12.84 -10.06
CA TRP A 33 -9.32 -13.66 -8.90
C TRP A 33 -8.69 -12.85 -7.77
N GLU A 34 -7.93 -11.81 -8.14
CA GLU A 34 -7.31 -10.91 -7.14
C GLU A 34 -8.36 -10.10 -6.40
N VAL A 35 -9.35 -9.58 -7.13
CA VAL A 35 -10.46 -8.85 -6.53
C VAL A 35 -11.20 -9.74 -5.54
N LYS A 36 -11.45 -10.99 -5.91
CA LYS A 36 -12.12 -11.96 -5.05
C LYS A 36 -11.31 -12.24 -3.78
N SER A 37 -10.00 -12.40 -3.91
CA SER A 37 -9.12 -12.65 -2.77
C SER A 37 -9.07 -11.45 -1.82
N ILE A 38 -9.03 -10.24 -2.35
CA ILE A 38 -9.05 -9.02 -1.53
C ILE A 38 -10.36 -8.94 -0.75
N ARG A 39 -11.47 -9.29 -1.38
CA ARG A 39 -12.77 -9.30 -0.70
C ARG A 39 -12.79 -10.27 0.48
N GLN A 40 -12.05 -11.36 0.38
CA GLN A 40 -11.91 -12.35 1.45
C GLN A 40 -10.80 -12.02 2.44
N GLY A 41 -10.13 -10.88 2.27
CA GLY A 41 -9.05 -10.48 3.15
C GLY A 41 -7.74 -11.24 2.95
N LYS A 42 -7.59 -11.95 1.84
CA LYS A 42 -6.41 -12.75 1.54
C LYS A 42 -5.35 -11.95 0.81
N ILE A 43 -4.84 -10.93 1.47
CA ILE A 43 -3.88 -10.00 0.91
C ILE A 43 -2.89 -9.58 1.99
N ASP A 44 -1.64 -9.41 1.63
CA ASP A 44 -0.58 -8.96 2.54
C ASP A 44 0.14 -7.76 1.93
N LEU A 45 0.04 -6.62 2.60
CA LEU A 45 0.66 -5.36 2.17
C LEU A 45 2.07 -5.17 2.75
N LYS A 46 2.51 -6.04 3.63
CA LYS A 46 3.64 -5.82 4.53
C LYS A 46 4.92 -5.31 3.85
N ASN A 47 5.32 -5.92 2.75
CA ASN A 47 6.56 -5.58 2.07
C ASN A 47 6.34 -4.89 0.73
N SER A 48 5.17 -4.27 0.56
CA SER A 48 4.82 -3.62 -0.69
C SER A 48 5.36 -2.19 -0.76
N TYR A 49 5.69 -1.78 -1.96
CA TYR A 49 6.13 -0.41 -2.23
C TYR A 49 5.79 -0.06 -3.67
N VAL A 50 5.90 1.23 -3.99
CA VAL A 50 5.59 1.73 -5.33
C VAL A 50 6.88 2.01 -6.07
N ARG A 51 6.98 1.52 -7.30
CA ARG A 51 8.12 1.73 -8.18
C ARG A 51 7.65 2.39 -9.46
N LEU A 52 8.42 3.36 -9.94
CA LEU A 52 8.15 4.03 -11.21
C LEU A 52 8.97 3.39 -12.32
N LYS A 53 8.31 3.07 -13.43
CA LYS A 53 8.97 2.50 -14.60
C LYS A 53 8.24 2.99 -15.84
N ASN A 54 8.99 3.55 -16.80
CA ASN A 54 8.44 4.05 -18.07
C ASN A 54 7.29 5.06 -17.84
N ASN A 55 7.45 5.94 -16.87
CA ASN A 55 6.44 6.96 -16.51
C ASN A 55 5.11 6.35 -16.04
N GLU A 56 5.17 5.14 -15.51
CA GLU A 56 4.04 4.46 -14.90
C GLU A 56 4.39 4.05 -13.48
N ALA A 57 3.37 3.96 -12.63
CA ALA A 57 3.56 3.55 -11.24
C ALA A 57 3.10 2.10 -11.06
N TRP A 58 3.91 1.31 -10.36
CA TRP A 58 3.67 -0.12 -10.13
C TRP A 58 3.81 -0.43 -8.65
N VAL A 59 2.91 -1.29 -8.14
CA VAL A 59 3.04 -1.84 -6.79
C VAL A 59 3.88 -3.11 -6.88
N ILE A 60 4.96 -3.15 -6.11
CA ILE A 60 5.87 -4.29 -6.03
C ILE A 60 5.75 -4.90 -4.64
N GLY A 61 5.85 -6.21 -4.55
CA GLY A 61 5.87 -6.89 -3.24
C GLY A 61 4.51 -7.05 -2.57
N LEU A 62 3.43 -6.76 -3.28
CA LEU A 62 2.08 -6.99 -2.80
C LEU A 62 1.71 -8.45 -3.04
N LYS A 63 1.41 -9.18 -1.97
CA LYS A 63 1.04 -10.59 -2.06
C LYS A 63 -0.48 -10.73 -1.98
N ILE A 64 -1.06 -11.38 -2.98
CA ILE A 64 -2.49 -11.71 -2.99
C ILE A 64 -2.62 -13.23 -3.13
N ASP A 65 -3.15 -13.88 -2.10
CA ASP A 65 -3.26 -15.33 -2.08
C ASP A 65 -4.31 -15.83 -3.09
N VAL A 66 -4.06 -17.01 -3.63
CA VAL A 66 -4.95 -17.62 -4.61
C VAL A 66 -6.21 -18.14 -3.91
N PRO A 67 -7.42 -17.86 -4.46
CA PRO A 67 -8.63 -18.47 -3.92
C PRO A 67 -8.59 -19.99 -4.06
N ALA A 68 -9.15 -20.69 -3.10
CA ALA A 68 -9.18 -22.16 -3.11
C ALA A 68 -9.87 -22.73 -4.36
N SER A 69 -10.77 -21.97 -4.96
CA SER A 69 -11.53 -22.37 -6.15
C SER A 69 -10.78 -22.19 -7.47
N LEU A 70 -9.60 -21.55 -7.45
CA LEU A 70 -8.85 -21.29 -8.67
C LEU A 70 -7.92 -22.47 -8.98
N ASN A 71 -8.08 -23.03 -10.18
CA ASN A 71 -7.29 -24.18 -10.64
C ASN A 71 -6.16 -23.78 -11.60
N GLN A 72 -5.74 -22.53 -11.60
CA GLN A 72 -4.68 -22.03 -12.46
C GLN A 72 -3.45 -21.64 -11.65
N GLU A 73 -2.28 -21.83 -12.23
CA GLU A 73 -1.08 -21.27 -11.67
C GLU A 73 -1.05 -19.78 -11.99
N VAL A 74 -0.89 -18.97 -10.95
CA VAL A 74 -0.82 -17.52 -11.09
C VAL A 74 0.31 -16.99 -10.22
N ASP A 75 0.85 -15.84 -10.61
CA ASP A 75 1.88 -15.17 -9.81
C ASP A 75 1.21 -14.31 -8.75
N ILE A 76 1.26 -14.78 -7.51
CA ILE A 76 0.65 -14.08 -6.37
C ILE A 76 1.40 -12.79 -6.01
N MET A 77 2.62 -12.65 -6.49
CA MET A 77 3.48 -11.48 -6.22
C MET A 77 3.69 -10.61 -7.45
N ARG A 78 2.88 -10.75 -8.49
CA ARG A 78 3.08 -9.98 -9.71
C ARG A 78 3.01 -8.48 -9.44
N SER A 79 3.75 -7.70 -10.24
CA SER A 79 3.66 -6.24 -10.18
C SER A 79 2.30 -5.80 -10.71
N ARG A 80 1.65 -4.87 -10.01
CA ARG A 80 0.33 -4.39 -10.40
C ARG A 80 0.39 -2.91 -10.69
N LYS A 81 -0.22 -2.51 -11.80
CA LYS A 81 -0.18 -1.13 -12.25
C LYS A 81 -1.13 -0.27 -11.43
N LEU A 82 -0.66 0.90 -11.06
CA LEU A 82 -1.48 1.93 -10.41
C LEU A 82 -1.97 2.92 -11.45
N LEU A 83 -3.19 3.38 -11.27
CA LEU A 83 -3.80 4.38 -12.14
C LEU A 83 -3.69 5.75 -11.47
N LEU A 84 -2.74 6.54 -11.95
CA LEU A 84 -2.46 7.88 -11.44
C LEU A 84 -2.42 8.87 -12.59
N LYS A 85 -2.70 10.12 -12.28
CA LYS A 85 -2.58 11.19 -13.25
C LYS A 85 -1.10 11.48 -13.52
N LYS A 86 -0.81 11.97 -14.73
CA LYS A 86 0.56 12.28 -15.12
C LYS A 86 1.23 13.25 -14.14
N LYS A 87 0.48 14.24 -13.65
CA LYS A 87 0.95 15.19 -12.66
C LYS A 87 1.35 14.50 -11.36
N GLU A 88 0.57 13.51 -10.92
CA GLU A 88 0.86 12.76 -9.71
C GLU A 88 2.11 11.89 -9.89
N ILE A 89 2.26 11.26 -11.04
CA ILE A 89 3.45 10.46 -11.35
C ILE A 89 4.70 11.33 -11.34
N ASN A 90 4.63 12.53 -11.93
CA ASN A 90 5.76 13.46 -11.93
C ASN A 90 6.13 13.90 -10.51
N ASN A 91 5.14 14.15 -9.66
CA ASN A 91 5.35 14.50 -8.26
C ASN A 91 6.03 13.34 -7.50
N LEU A 92 5.57 12.11 -7.70
CA LEU A 92 6.20 10.94 -7.10
C LEU A 92 7.63 10.78 -7.56
N LYS A 93 7.88 10.97 -8.86
CA LYS A 93 9.22 10.86 -9.44
C LYS A 93 10.17 11.85 -8.79
N ASP A 94 9.77 13.10 -8.66
CA ASP A 94 10.59 14.13 -8.03
C ASP A 94 10.89 13.80 -6.57
N SER A 95 9.89 13.37 -5.82
CA SER A 95 10.08 13.03 -4.41
C SER A 95 11.01 11.84 -4.23
N ILE A 96 10.88 10.83 -5.06
CA ILE A 96 11.72 9.64 -4.97
C ILE A 96 13.16 9.95 -5.40
N THR A 97 13.35 10.64 -6.52
CA THR A 97 14.68 10.88 -7.07
C THR A 97 15.41 12.04 -6.42
N LYS A 98 14.73 13.14 -6.15
CA LYS A 98 15.37 14.37 -5.63
C LYS A 98 15.39 14.44 -4.11
N LYS A 99 14.32 13.99 -3.46
CA LYS A 99 14.22 14.04 -2.00
C LYS A 99 14.61 12.74 -1.29
N GLY A 100 14.84 11.68 -2.06
CA GLY A 100 15.19 10.37 -1.49
C GLY A 100 14.07 9.73 -0.70
N GLU A 101 12.82 10.09 -0.99
CA GLU A 101 11.66 9.49 -0.33
C GLU A 101 11.30 8.15 -0.95
N THR A 102 10.62 7.31 -0.18
CA THR A 102 10.08 6.04 -0.64
C THR A 102 8.57 6.16 -0.72
N CYS A 103 7.98 5.57 -1.75
CA CYS A 103 6.53 5.52 -1.86
C CYS A 103 6.07 4.11 -1.46
N VAL A 104 5.20 4.04 -0.47
CA VAL A 104 4.70 2.78 0.07
C VAL A 104 3.20 2.67 -0.16
N LEU A 105 2.71 1.42 -0.19
CA LEU A 105 1.28 1.16 -0.24
C LEU A 105 0.75 1.21 1.19
N GLU A 106 -0.01 2.26 1.50
CA GLU A 106 -0.47 2.49 2.87
C GLU A 106 -1.71 1.68 3.20
N LYS A 107 -2.68 1.65 2.29
CA LYS A 107 -3.90 0.86 2.50
C LYS A 107 -4.61 0.56 1.19
N ILE A 108 -5.41 -0.50 1.22
CA ILE A 108 -6.30 -0.88 0.12
C ILE A 108 -7.73 -0.90 0.67
N TYR A 109 -8.68 -0.43 -0.12
CA TYR A 109 -10.07 -0.35 0.29
C TYR A 109 -11.02 -0.38 -0.91
N TRP A 110 -12.31 -0.56 -0.62
CA TRP A 110 -13.36 -0.52 -1.62
C TRP A 110 -13.96 0.88 -1.68
N SER A 111 -14.17 1.38 -2.89
CA SER A 111 -14.85 2.64 -3.13
C SER A 111 -15.76 2.45 -4.34
N GLN A 112 -17.08 2.51 -4.13
CA GLN A 112 -18.08 2.35 -5.19
C GLN A 112 -17.85 1.07 -6.02
N ASN A 113 -17.67 -0.05 -5.34
CA ASN A 113 -17.41 -1.37 -5.93
C ASN A 113 -16.09 -1.51 -6.70
N LEU A 114 -15.20 -0.53 -6.59
CA LEU A 114 -13.87 -0.59 -7.16
C LEU A 114 -12.83 -0.69 -6.06
N VAL A 115 -11.80 -1.48 -6.31
CA VAL A 115 -10.67 -1.54 -5.39
C VAL A 115 -9.77 -0.34 -5.65
N LYS A 116 -9.51 0.42 -4.61
CA LYS A 116 -8.60 1.56 -4.67
C LYS A 116 -7.56 1.44 -3.57
N CYS A 117 -6.52 2.22 -3.66
CA CYS A 117 -5.49 2.23 -2.64
C CYS A 117 -5.03 3.65 -2.36
N ASP A 118 -4.49 3.84 -1.17
CA ASP A 118 -3.75 5.04 -0.81
C ASP A 118 -2.27 4.67 -0.80
N ILE A 119 -1.48 5.46 -1.51
CA ILE A 119 -0.02 5.34 -1.49
C ILE A 119 0.53 6.57 -0.81
N ALA A 120 1.64 6.44 -0.11
CA ALA A 120 2.19 7.53 0.67
C ALA A 120 3.69 7.67 0.45
N LEU A 121 4.15 8.90 0.40
CA LEU A 121 5.56 9.24 0.37
C LEU A 121 6.08 9.42 1.79
N GLY A 122 7.29 8.98 2.04
CA GLY A 122 7.91 9.16 3.34
C GLY A 122 9.36 8.73 3.35
N LYS A 123 9.99 8.94 4.47
CA LYS A 123 11.37 8.52 4.70
C LYS A 123 11.40 7.39 5.72
N GLY A 124 12.33 6.45 5.53
CA GLY A 124 12.51 5.39 6.49
C GLY A 124 12.89 5.95 7.86
N LYS A 125 12.27 5.42 8.91
CA LYS A 125 12.59 5.80 10.28
C LYS A 125 13.88 5.12 10.71
N LYS A 126 14.72 5.85 11.46
CA LYS A 126 15.88 5.26 12.10
C LYS A 126 15.41 4.29 13.19
N LYS A 127 16.23 3.32 13.55
CA LYS A 127 15.89 2.36 14.60
C LYS A 127 15.45 3.03 15.89
N PHE A 128 16.08 4.14 16.22
CA PHE A 128 15.73 4.93 17.41
C PHE A 128 14.27 5.40 17.36
N ASP A 129 13.86 5.96 16.23
CA ASP A 129 12.50 6.47 16.05
C ASP A 129 11.47 5.36 16.17
N GLN A 130 11.77 4.18 15.61
CA GLN A 130 10.89 3.02 15.73
C GLN A 130 10.72 2.57 17.18
N ARG A 131 11.80 2.58 17.95
CA ARG A 131 11.77 2.21 19.36
C ARG A 131 10.89 3.16 20.17
N GLU A 132 10.99 4.46 19.90
CA GLU A 132 10.18 5.46 20.58
C GLU A 132 8.70 5.28 20.26
N ASP A 133 8.36 5.01 19.01
CA ASP A 133 6.99 4.76 18.61
C ASP A 133 6.41 3.53 19.33
N ILE A 134 7.18 2.46 19.44
CA ILE A 134 6.77 1.24 20.13
C ILE A 134 6.54 1.50 21.60
N LYS A 135 7.47 2.18 22.26
CA LYS A 135 7.35 2.54 23.69
C LYS A 135 6.11 3.37 23.94
N LYS A 136 5.86 4.37 23.10
CA LYS A 136 4.70 5.24 23.23
C LYS A 136 3.40 4.47 23.14
N ARG A 137 3.29 3.55 22.17
CA ARG A 137 2.10 2.71 22.02
C ARG A 137 1.88 1.79 23.21
N ASP A 138 2.94 1.17 23.71
CA ASP A 138 2.85 0.28 24.86
C ASP A 138 2.39 1.04 26.09
N TRP A 139 2.95 2.24 26.30
CA TRP A 139 2.58 3.08 27.42
C TRP A 139 1.10 3.52 27.33
N GLU A 140 0.64 3.92 26.17
CA GLU A 140 -0.76 4.30 25.96
C GLU A 140 -1.70 3.12 26.20
N ARG A 141 -1.32 1.93 25.78
CA ARG A 141 -2.10 0.72 25.99
C ARG A 141 -2.19 0.36 27.47
N ASP A 142 -1.10 0.49 28.22
CA ASP A 142 -1.05 0.18 29.64
C ASP A 142 -1.89 1.17 30.46
N LYS A 143 -2.04 2.39 29.96
CA LYS A 143 -2.88 3.39 30.61
C LYS A 143 -4.39 3.11 30.46
N ALA A 144 -4.76 2.44 29.43
CA ALA A 144 -6.16 2.11 29.20
C ALA A 144 -6.62 1.02 30.14
#